data_55ecd90778f22567d42b3cb08bcf16ce
#
_entry.id   55ecd90778f22567d42b3cb08bcf16ce
#
_cell.length_a   1.000
_cell.length_b   1.000
_cell.length_c   1.000
_cell.angle_alpha   90.00
_cell.angle_beta   90.00
_cell.angle_gamma   90.00
#
_symmetry.space_group_name_H-M   'P 1'
#
loop_
_entity.id
_entity.type
_entity.pdbx_description
1 polymer ?
#
loop_
_entity_poly.entity_id
_entity_poly.type
_entity_poly.pdbx_seq_one_letter_code
_entity_poly.pdbx_strand_id
1 'polypeptide(L)'
;MLETDYVLAYYHTKPFYPVHIVAVPKKHISSLITLEENDHDLLLELMGIIQKIASMMTEEKSGVITNSGAYQDSKHLHWHIVFGKPLK
;
A
#
# COMPACT_ATOMS: atom_id res chain seq x y z
N MET A 1 -12.00 -0.45 4.31
CA MET A 1 -11.51 -1.76 4.75
C MET A 1 -10.77 -1.69 6.09
N LEU A 2 -9.61 -1.09 6.17
CA LEU A 2 -8.90 -0.82 7.42
C LEU A 2 -8.53 0.65 7.49
N GLU A 3 -8.65 1.21 8.69
CA GLU A 3 -8.30 2.61 8.91
C GLU A 3 -7.78 2.79 10.32
N THR A 4 -6.66 3.51 10.45
CA THR A 4 -6.15 3.99 11.73
C THR A 4 -6.12 5.51 11.69
N ASP A 5 -5.65 6.15 12.74
CA ASP A 5 -5.50 7.62 12.75
C ASP A 5 -4.55 8.11 11.64
N TYR A 6 -3.61 7.27 11.22
CA TYR A 6 -2.54 7.68 10.30
C TYR A 6 -2.52 6.93 8.97
N VAL A 7 -3.28 5.83 8.83
CA VAL A 7 -3.23 4.96 7.66
C VAL A 7 -4.62 4.58 7.20
N LEU A 8 -4.83 4.55 5.89
CA LEU A 8 -6.06 4.09 5.27
C LEU A 8 -5.74 2.98 4.28
N ALA A 9 -6.50 1.88 4.33
CA ALA A 9 -6.41 0.80 3.35
C ALA A 9 -7.78 0.53 2.75
N TYR A 10 -7.83 0.36 1.42
CA TYR A 10 -9.08 0.16 0.70
C TYR A 10 -8.85 -0.70 -0.55
N TYR A 11 -9.94 -1.27 -1.08
CA TYR A 11 -9.87 -2.02 -2.32
C TYR A 11 -9.64 -1.06 -3.49
N HIS A 12 -8.75 -1.45 -4.40
CA HIS A 12 -8.46 -0.64 -5.59
C HIS A 12 -9.71 -0.51 -6.46
N THR A 13 -10.00 0.68 -6.96
CA THR A 13 -11.19 0.95 -7.77
C THR A 13 -11.10 0.36 -9.18
N LYS A 14 -9.88 0.18 -9.69
CA LYS A 14 -9.62 -0.43 -11.00
C LYS A 14 -8.54 -1.49 -10.83
N PRO A 15 -8.87 -2.65 -10.21
CA PRO A 15 -7.86 -3.61 -9.83
C PRO A 15 -7.16 -4.25 -11.02
N PHE A 16 -5.84 -4.49 -10.86
CA PHE A 16 -5.03 -5.23 -11.82
C PHE A 16 -4.84 -6.69 -11.41
N TYR A 17 -5.34 -7.06 -10.23
CA TYR A 17 -5.28 -8.41 -9.68
C TYR A 17 -6.63 -8.79 -9.09
N PRO A 18 -6.94 -10.10 -8.98
CA PRO A 18 -8.21 -10.54 -8.34
C PRO A 18 -8.40 -9.97 -6.94
N VAL A 19 -7.32 -9.87 -6.16
CA VAL A 19 -7.33 -9.15 -4.90
C VAL A 19 -6.29 -8.04 -5.01
N HIS A 20 -6.74 -6.80 -4.87
CA HIS A 20 -5.88 -5.64 -5.05
C HIS A 20 -6.28 -4.57 -4.04
N ILE A 21 -5.50 -4.44 -2.98
CA ILE A 21 -5.74 -3.51 -1.88
C ILE A 21 -4.66 -2.43 -1.93
N VAL A 22 -5.05 -1.22 -1.60
CA VAL A 22 -4.14 -0.07 -1.55
C VAL A 22 -4.04 0.41 -0.11
N ALA A 23 -2.83 0.63 0.37
CA ALA A 23 -2.58 1.21 1.69
C ALA A 23 -1.84 2.53 1.51
N VAL A 24 -2.34 3.58 2.17
CA VAL A 24 -1.79 4.92 2.06
C VAL A 24 -1.65 5.56 3.45
N PRO A 25 -0.62 6.38 3.67
CA PRO A 25 -0.60 7.26 4.83
C PRO A 25 -1.59 8.40 4.62
N LYS A 26 -2.25 8.84 5.68
CA LYS A 26 -3.18 9.99 5.60
C LYS A 26 -2.42 11.29 5.41
N LYS A 27 -1.20 11.40 5.96
CA LYS A 27 -0.31 12.52 5.69
C LYS A 27 0.12 12.49 4.23
N HIS A 28 0.10 13.62 3.55
CA HIS A 28 0.56 13.68 2.17
C HIS A 28 2.07 13.51 2.11
N ILE A 29 2.51 12.43 1.48
CA ILE A 29 3.92 12.13 1.19
C ILE A 29 3.97 11.77 -0.28
N SER A 30 4.83 12.43 -1.05
CA SER A 30 4.83 12.25 -2.52
C SER A 30 5.29 10.86 -2.93
N SER A 31 6.35 10.34 -2.30
CA SER A 31 6.90 9.02 -2.66
C SER A 31 7.79 8.50 -1.55
N LEU A 32 8.20 7.23 -1.68
CA LEU A 32 9.17 6.63 -0.78
C LEU A 32 10.48 7.41 -0.75
N ILE A 33 10.88 7.97 -1.90
CA ILE A 33 12.15 8.72 -2.02
C ILE A 33 12.10 10.02 -1.22
N THR A 34 10.93 10.64 -1.07
CA THR A 34 10.78 11.92 -0.37
C THR A 34 10.43 11.77 1.11
N LEU A 35 10.44 10.54 1.65
CA LEU A 35 10.25 10.31 3.08
C LEU A 35 11.32 11.04 3.89
N GLU A 36 10.89 11.65 4.98
CA GLU A 36 11.79 12.33 5.92
C GLU A 36 12.00 11.47 7.17
N GLU A 37 13.04 11.79 7.94
CA GLU A 37 13.37 11.03 9.13
C GLU A 37 12.23 10.99 10.14
N ASN A 38 11.51 12.10 10.30
CA ASN A 38 10.38 12.16 11.24
C ASN A 38 9.14 11.42 10.73
N ASP A 39 9.18 10.85 9.53
CA ASP A 39 8.10 10.00 8.99
C ASP A 39 8.31 8.51 9.31
N HIS A 40 9.40 8.14 9.97
CA HIS A 40 9.73 6.72 10.21
C HIS A 40 8.69 6.01 11.08
N ASP A 41 8.14 6.68 12.10
CA ASP A 41 7.09 6.06 12.94
C ASP A 41 5.83 5.80 12.13
N LEU A 42 5.46 6.72 11.24
CA LEU A 42 4.35 6.55 10.33
C LEU A 42 4.60 5.37 9.39
N LEU A 43 5.84 5.25 8.88
CA LEU A 43 6.21 4.15 8.01
C LEU A 43 6.09 2.80 8.72
N LEU A 44 6.50 2.71 9.99
CA LEU A 44 6.36 1.49 10.78
C LEU A 44 4.90 1.10 10.96
N GLU A 45 4.02 2.06 11.23
CA GLU A 45 2.59 1.78 11.35
C GLU A 45 2.02 1.30 10.02
N LEU A 46 2.41 1.94 8.92
CA LEU A 46 2.01 1.54 7.58
C LEU A 46 2.46 0.12 7.26
N MET A 47 3.71 -0.23 7.58
CA MET A 47 4.22 -1.58 7.38
C MET A 47 3.44 -2.61 8.21
N GLY A 48 3.06 -2.26 9.45
CA GLY A 48 2.23 -3.13 10.28
C GLY A 48 0.87 -3.41 9.66
N ILE A 49 0.24 -2.40 9.07
CA ILE A 49 -1.05 -2.57 8.38
C ILE A 49 -0.87 -3.44 7.13
N ILE A 50 0.18 -3.21 6.35
CA ILE A 50 0.48 -4.03 5.17
C ILE A 50 0.70 -5.48 5.56
N GLN A 51 1.47 -5.73 6.61
CA GLN A 51 1.71 -7.07 7.14
C GLN A 51 0.41 -7.77 7.52
N LYS A 52 -0.47 -7.06 8.21
CA LYS A 52 -1.77 -7.60 8.62
C LYS A 52 -2.62 -7.96 7.41
N ILE A 53 -2.69 -7.09 6.41
CA ILE A 53 -3.46 -7.35 5.19
C ILE A 53 -2.87 -8.53 4.42
N ALA A 54 -1.55 -8.56 4.24
CA ALA A 54 -0.89 -9.64 3.52
C ALA A 54 -1.10 -11.00 4.20
N SER A 55 -1.13 -11.02 5.55
CA SER A 55 -1.35 -12.25 6.30
C SER A 55 -2.77 -12.80 6.15
N MET A 56 -3.71 -11.97 5.68
CA MET A 56 -5.10 -12.38 5.43
C MET A 56 -5.28 -12.98 4.03
N MET A 57 -4.27 -12.90 3.17
CA MET A 57 -4.34 -13.48 1.83
C MET A 57 -4.35 -14.99 1.88
N THR A 58 -5.15 -15.60 0.99
CA THR A 58 -5.21 -17.06 0.90
C THR A 58 -3.91 -17.63 0.35
N GLU A 59 -3.62 -18.88 0.70
CA GLU A 59 -2.42 -19.61 0.23
C GLU A 59 -1.10 -18.96 0.65
N GLU A 60 -1.15 -18.00 1.56
CA GLU A 60 0.04 -17.32 2.09
C GLU A 60 0.91 -16.67 1.01
N LYS A 61 0.29 -16.26 -0.10
CA LYS A 61 0.97 -15.61 -1.21
C LYS A 61 0.45 -14.20 -1.38
N SER A 62 1.37 -13.25 -1.46
CA SER A 62 1.00 -11.87 -1.74
C SER A 62 2.16 -11.15 -2.39
N GLY A 63 1.85 -10.14 -3.18
CA GLY A 63 2.84 -9.19 -3.67
C GLY A 63 2.63 -7.86 -2.96
N VAL A 64 3.72 -7.18 -2.62
CA VAL A 64 3.67 -5.86 -2.01
C VAL A 64 4.52 -4.94 -2.86
N ILE A 65 3.90 -3.93 -3.44
CA ILE A 65 4.55 -3.08 -4.44
C ILE A 65 4.31 -1.61 -4.10
N THR A 66 5.38 -0.81 -4.15
CA THR A 66 5.25 0.64 -4.21
C THR A 66 6.07 1.14 -5.37
N ASN A 67 5.58 2.19 -6.03
CA ASN A 67 6.24 2.79 -7.18
C ASN A 67 6.72 4.20 -6.83
N SER A 68 7.78 4.64 -7.49
CA SER A 68 8.35 5.95 -7.27
C SER A 68 8.57 6.65 -8.61
N GLY A 69 8.50 7.98 -8.59
CA GLY A 69 8.78 8.79 -9.77
C GLY A 69 7.82 8.52 -10.92
N ALA A 70 8.35 8.26 -12.10
CA ALA A 70 7.57 8.10 -13.32
C ALA A 70 6.67 6.87 -13.31
N TYR A 71 6.93 5.90 -12.44
CA TYR A 71 6.08 4.72 -12.32
C TYR A 71 4.84 4.94 -11.46
N GLN A 72 4.74 6.08 -10.75
CA GLN A 72 3.58 6.35 -9.91
C GLN A 72 2.40 6.82 -10.75
N ASP A 73 1.24 6.17 -10.56
CA ASP A 73 -0.02 6.65 -11.13
C ASP A 73 -0.52 7.88 -10.37
N SER A 74 -0.23 7.95 -9.09
CA SER A 74 -0.60 9.06 -8.20
C SER A 74 0.65 9.57 -7.50
N LYS A 75 0.75 10.89 -7.35
CA LYS A 75 1.87 11.53 -6.63
C LYS A 75 1.64 11.57 -5.12
N HIS A 76 0.92 10.59 -4.60
CA HIS A 76 0.77 10.32 -3.19
C HIS A 76 1.31 8.92 -2.91
N LEU A 77 2.21 8.80 -1.94
CA LEU A 77 2.79 7.51 -1.58
C LEU A 77 1.71 6.47 -1.29
N HIS A 78 1.78 5.32 -1.94
CA HIS A 78 0.83 4.23 -1.72
C HIS A 78 1.49 2.90 -2.00
N TRP A 79 0.99 1.86 -1.33
CA TRP A 79 1.41 0.48 -1.52
C TRP A 79 0.26 -0.34 -2.07
N HIS A 80 0.57 -1.22 -3.01
CA HIS A 80 -0.37 -2.21 -3.53
C HIS A 80 -0.09 -3.55 -2.84
N ILE A 81 -1.12 -4.16 -2.27
CA ILE A 81 -1.06 -5.51 -1.72
C ILE A 81 -1.95 -6.37 -2.60
N VAL A 82 -1.36 -7.33 -3.29
CA VAL A 82 -2.02 -8.03 -4.38
C VAL A 82 -1.90 -9.54 -4.24
N PHE A 83 -2.88 -10.26 -4.80
CA PHE A 83 -2.92 -11.72 -4.80
C PHE A 83 -3.59 -12.19 -6.09
N GLY A 84 -3.09 -13.29 -6.63
CA GLY A 84 -3.64 -13.93 -7.82
C GLY A 84 -2.89 -13.55 -9.09
N LYS A 85 -3.35 -14.07 -10.22
CA LYS A 85 -2.74 -13.75 -11.50
C LYS A 85 -3.13 -12.35 -11.95
N PRO A 86 -2.21 -11.57 -12.51
CA PRO A 86 -2.56 -10.25 -13.03
C PRO A 86 -3.71 -10.33 -14.04
N LEU A 87 -4.64 -9.37 -13.93
CA LEU A 87 -5.78 -9.27 -14.85
C LEU A 87 -5.40 -8.57 -16.15
N LYS A 88 -4.25 -7.91 -16.16
CA LYS A 88 -3.77 -7.16 -17.32
C LYS A 88 -2.29 -7.42 -17.56
#